data_561ad1ebbc89e9535c771bc2dc3b12ed
#
_entry.id   561ad1ebbc89e9535c771bc2dc3b12ed
#
_cell.length_a   1.000
_cell.length_b   1.000
_cell.length_c   1.000
_cell.angle_alpha   90.00
_cell.angle_beta   90.00
_cell.angle_gamma   90.00
#
_symmetry.space_group_name_H-M   'P 1'
#
loop_
_entity.id
_entity.type
_entity.pdbx_description
1 polymer ?
#
loop_
_entity_poly.entity_id
_entity_poly.type
_entity_poly.pdbx_seq_one_letter_code
_entity_poly.pdbx_strand_id
1 'polypeptide(L)'
;PKTVLWEDFEMDGRHRTGFYNLQVLARPSEERTYYEMNIKDNVISLSIDDVIYTATQKDPQWGIEMKFNRTYSKAMGGKLRIYLNDKLVDMNKAVTVIVNGKQVFNGKVNANLRDMIDSCMEFYDPYRVYPCSVTVEY
;
A
#
# COMPACT_ATOMS: atom_id res chain seq x y z
N PRO A 1 8.65 4.97 -7.92
CA PRO A 1 9.83 4.46 -7.22
C PRO A 1 9.72 2.97 -6.91
N LYS A 2 10.85 2.28 -6.87
CA LYS A 2 10.91 0.85 -6.53
C LYS A 2 10.89 0.58 -5.02
N THR A 3 11.17 1.58 -4.23
CA THR A 3 11.09 1.52 -2.77
C THR A 3 10.11 2.58 -2.29
N VAL A 4 9.14 2.16 -1.52
CA VAL A 4 8.08 3.02 -0.99
C VAL A 4 7.94 2.76 0.51
N LEU A 5 7.89 3.83 1.27
CA LEU A 5 7.53 3.83 2.68
C LEU A 5 6.34 4.74 2.85
N TRP A 6 5.27 4.26 3.43
CA TRP A 6 4.04 5.02 3.63
C TRP A 6 3.33 4.62 4.90
N GLU A 7 2.90 5.60 5.65
CA GLU A 7 2.03 5.39 6.81
C GLU A 7 0.66 6.02 6.53
N ASP A 8 -0.36 5.19 6.56
CA ASP A 8 -1.74 5.59 6.36
C ASP A 8 -2.44 5.76 7.70
N PHE A 9 -3.04 6.91 7.89
CA PHE A 9 -3.82 7.27 9.07
C PHE A 9 -4.97 8.17 8.68
N GLU A 10 -5.97 8.22 9.53
CA GLU A 10 -7.13 9.05 9.30
C GLU A 10 -6.77 10.54 9.43
N MET A 11 -7.15 11.31 8.41
CA MET A 11 -7.10 12.76 8.43
C MET A 11 -8.49 13.32 8.09
N ASP A 12 -9.03 14.13 8.98
CA ASP A 12 -10.36 14.74 8.80
C ASP A 12 -11.47 13.74 8.48
N GLY A 13 -11.46 12.59 9.15
CA GLY A 13 -12.42 11.51 8.93
C GLY A 13 -12.21 10.71 7.65
N ARG A 14 -11.06 10.86 6.99
CA ARG A 14 -10.77 10.20 5.73
C ARG A 14 -9.40 9.56 5.72
N HIS A 15 -9.33 8.41 5.05
CA HIS A 15 -8.07 7.78 4.68
C HIS A 15 -7.75 8.03 3.22
N ARG A 16 -6.48 8.10 2.90
CA ARG A 16 -6.03 8.20 1.52
C ARG A 16 -6.06 6.82 0.87
N THR A 17 -6.70 6.71 -0.30
CA THR A 17 -6.86 5.43 -1.00
C THR A 17 -5.70 5.09 -1.94
N GLY A 18 -4.91 6.10 -2.35
CA GLY A 18 -3.81 5.89 -3.29
C GLY A 18 -2.55 6.63 -2.88
N PHE A 19 -1.41 5.97 -2.99
CA PHE A 19 -0.10 6.54 -2.75
C PHE A 19 0.96 5.85 -3.61
N TYR A 20 1.79 6.64 -4.29
CA TYR A 20 2.76 6.18 -5.29
C TYR A 20 2.09 5.34 -6.40
N ASN A 21 2.38 4.04 -6.48
CA ASN A 21 1.74 3.10 -7.41
C ASN A 21 0.82 2.10 -6.70
N LEU A 22 0.42 2.40 -5.48
CA LEU A 22 -0.42 1.54 -4.65
C LEU A 22 -1.80 2.16 -4.44
N GLN A 23 -2.82 1.34 -4.50
CA GLN A 23 -4.20 1.71 -4.19
C GLN A 23 -4.78 0.74 -3.16
N VAL A 24 -5.26 1.27 -2.05
CA VAL A 24 -5.89 0.48 -1.00
C VAL A 24 -7.35 0.25 -1.37
N LEU A 25 -7.71 -1.00 -1.63
CA LEU A 25 -9.08 -1.42 -1.96
C LEU A 25 -9.86 -1.83 -0.72
N ALA A 26 -9.18 -2.45 0.25
CA ALA A 26 -9.73 -2.76 1.56
C ALA A 26 -8.65 -2.58 2.63
N ARG A 27 -8.98 -1.90 3.70
CA ARG A 27 -8.05 -1.62 4.78
C ARG A 27 -7.97 -2.80 5.75
N PRO A 28 -6.76 -3.18 6.21
CA PRO A 28 -6.61 -4.21 7.22
C PRO A 28 -6.97 -3.70 8.62
N SER A 29 -6.81 -2.40 8.88
CA SER A 29 -7.06 -1.76 10.16
C SER A 29 -7.81 -0.45 9.95
N GLU A 30 -8.64 -0.06 10.92
CA GLU A 30 -9.37 1.20 10.90
C GLU A 30 -8.53 2.39 11.39
N GLU A 31 -7.42 2.15 12.11
CA GLU A 31 -6.64 3.22 12.71
C GLU A 31 -5.45 3.62 11.83
N ARG A 32 -4.36 2.87 11.91
CA ARG A 32 -3.11 3.25 11.29
C ARG A 32 -2.38 2.03 10.75
N THR A 33 -1.90 2.13 9.51
CA THR A 33 -1.23 1.05 8.81
C THR A 33 0.07 1.58 8.18
N TYR A 34 1.15 0.84 8.35
CA TYR A 34 2.44 1.14 7.76
C TYR A 34 2.71 0.21 6.59
N TYR A 35 3.01 0.79 5.44
CA TYR A 35 3.30 0.08 4.20
C TYR A 35 4.76 0.27 3.82
N GLU A 36 5.43 -0.82 3.53
CA GLU A 36 6.76 -0.81 2.94
C GLU A 36 6.76 -1.72 1.72
N MET A 37 7.16 -1.16 0.57
CA MET A 37 7.27 -1.89 -0.68
C MET A 37 8.69 -1.81 -1.22
N ASN A 38 9.19 -2.93 -1.71
CA ASN A 38 10.46 -2.99 -2.45
C ASN A 38 10.28 -3.86 -3.67
N ILE A 39 10.77 -3.39 -4.81
CA ILE A 39 10.75 -4.13 -6.09
C ILE A 39 12.19 -4.40 -6.52
N LYS A 40 12.52 -5.68 -6.66
CA LYS A 40 13.82 -6.13 -7.17
C LYS A 40 13.65 -7.41 -7.99
N ASP A 41 14.20 -7.41 -9.21
CA ASP A 41 14.21 -8.59 -10.09
C ASP A 41 12.81 -9.19 -10.30
N ASN A 42 11.82 -8.35 -10.58
CA ASN A 42 10.40 -8.72 -10.72
C ASN A 42 9.76 -9.34 -9.48
N VAL A 43 10.36 -9.18 -8.33
CA VAL A 43 9.77 -9.55 -7.03
C VAL A 43 9.34 -8.28 -6.30
N ILE A 44 8.06 -8.17 -6.03
CA ILE A 44 7.47 -7.09 -5.26
C ILE A 44 7.26 -7.60 -3.84
N SER A 45 8.05 -7.08 -2.91
CA SER A 45 7.97 -7.45 -1.49
C SER A 45 7.27 -6.34 -0.73
N LEU A 46 6.20 -6.70 -0.03
CA LEU A 46 5.42 -5.80 0.80
C LEU A 46 5.48 -6.23 2.25
N SER A 47 5.79 -5.29 3.12
CA SER A 47 5.61 -5.41 4.56
C SER A 47 4.50 -4.45 4.97
N ILE A 48 3.43 -4.99 5.53
CA ILE A 48 2.25 -4.22 5.91
C ILE A 48 1.98 -4.50 7.38
N ASP A 49 2.09 -3.48 8.21
CA ASP A 49 1.97 -3.59 9.65
C ASP A 49 0.86 -2.69 10.17
N ASP A 50 0.06 -3.23 11.08
CA ASP A 50 -0.81 -2.42 11.92
C ASP A 50 0.03 -1.72 12.98
N VAL A 51 -0.20 -0.43 13.14
CA VAL A 51 0.45 0.38 14.17
C VAL A 51 -0.45 0.46 15.38
N ILE A 52 0.05 -0.01 16.52
CA ILE A 52 -0.70 -0.10 17.77
C ILE A 52 0.03 0.72 18.83
N TYR A 53 -0.72 1.56 19.53
CA TYR A 53 -0.24 2.29 20.69
C TYR A 53 -0.73 1.60 21.96
N THR A 54 0.18 1.27 22.88
CA THR A 54 -0.15 0.51 24.10
C THR A 54 -0.36 1.39 25.33
N ALA A 55 -0.08 2.69 25.22
CA ALA A 55 -0.29 3.64 26.29
C ALA A 55 -0.92 4.94 25.79
N THR A 56 -1.79 5.52 26.58
CA THR A 56 -2.40 6.82 26.31
C THR A 56 -2.25 7.72 27.53
N GLN A 57 -2.07 9.01 27.30
CA GLN A 57 -2.05 10.02 28.34
C GLN A 57 -2.89 11.22 27.87
N LYS A 58 -3.77 11.68 28.75
CA LYS A 58 -4.59 12.87 28.50
C LYS A 58 -3.88 14.08 29.07
N ASP A 59 -3.70 15.13 28.27
CA ASP A 59 -3.21 16.42 28.75
C ASP A 59 -4.26 17.05 29.69
N PRO A 60 -3.92 17.30 30.96
CA PRO A 60 -4.87 17.87 31.93
C PRO A 60 -5.29 19.31 31.61
N GLN A 61 -4.48 20.05 30.85
CA GLN A 61 -4.75 21.45 30.50
C GLN A 61 -5.64 21.58 29.25
N TRP A 62 -5.35 20.80 28.20
CA TRP A 62 -6.00 20.91 26.90
C TRP A 62 -6.97 19.78 26.58
N GLY A 63 -6.97 18.72 27.39
CA GLY A 63 -7.80 17.54 27.18
C GLY A 63 -7.41 16.71 25.95
N ILE A 64 -6.22 16.94 25.39
CA ILE A 64 -5.71 16.21 24.22
C ILE A 64 -5.18 14.87 24.68
N GLU A 65 -5.65 13.80 24.01
CA GLU A 65 -5.14 12.46 24.24
C GLU A 65 -3.87 12.24 23.44
N MET A 66 -2.78 11.87 24.13
CA MET A 66 -1.51 11.49 23.51
C MET A 66 -1.33 9.99 23.59
N LYS A 67 -0.92 9.38 22.47
CA LYS A 67 -0.67 7.94 22.36
C LYS A 67 0.83 7.67 22.38
N PHE A 68 1.24 6.67 23.15
CA PHE A 68 2.65 6.28 23.33
C PHE A 68 2.87 4.80 23.12
N ASN A 69 4.14 4.39 23.10
CA ASN A 69 4.56 3.00 22.96
C ASN A 69 4.02 2.38 21.67
N ARG A 70 4.51 2.92 20.57
CA ARG A 70 4.18 2.45 19.23
C ARG A 70 4.72 1.04 19.02
N THR A 71 3.83 0.10 18.72
CA THR A 71 4.17 -1.28 18.40
C THR A 71 3.62 -1.65 17.02
N TYR A 72 4.17 -2.71 16.43
CA TYR A 72 3.79 -3.18 15.11
C TYR A 72 3.35 -4.63 15.16
N SER A 73 2.29 -4.96 14.45
CA SER A 73 1.89 -6.33 14.20
C SER A 73 1.57 -6.52 12.72
N LYS A 74 1.77 -7.73 12.20
CA LYS A 74 1.50 -8.00 10.79
C LYS A 74 0.02 -7.82 10.48
N ALA A 75 -0.29 -6.94 9.51
CA ALA A 75 -1.64 -6.66 9.09
C ALA A 75 -2.23 -7.83 8.29
N MET A 76 -3.51 -8.09 8.46
CA MET A 76 -4.26 -9.14 7.77
C MET A 76 -5.64 -8.62 7.36
N GLY A 77 -6.21 -9.22 6.32
CA GLY A 77 -7.56 -8.92 5.88
C GLY A 77 -7.68 -7.70 4.97
N GLY A 78 -6.58 -7.20 4.47
CA GLY A 78 -6.55 -6.10 3.53
C GLY A 78 -6.58 -6.54 2.06
N LYS A 79 -6.82 -5.57 1.17
CA LYS A 79 -6.77 -5.75 -0.28
C LYS A 79 -6.08 -4.56 -0.90
N LEU A 80 -5.11 -4.83 -1.76
CA LEU A 80 -4.25 -3.82 -2.36
C LEU A 80 -4.16 -4.03 -3.87
N ARG A 81 -4.21 -2.93 -4.62
CA ARG A 81 -3.93 -2.92 -6.04
C ARG A 81 -2.59 -2.27 -6.28
N ILE A 82 -1.72 -2.97 -7.00
CA ILE A 82 -0.36 -2.53 -7.31
C ILE A 82 -0.32 -2.19 -8.79
N TYR A 83 -0.15 -0.92 -9.11
CA TYR A 83 0.01 -0.47 -10.50
C TYR A 83 1.45 -0.64 -10.93
N LEU A 84 1.65 -1.13 -12.14
CA LEU A 84 2.96 -1.47 -12.69
C LEU A 84 3.17 -0.88 -14.08
N ASN A 85 4.43 -0.59 -14.38
CA ASN A 85 4.93 -0.21 -15.70
C ASN A 85 6.31 -0.82 -15.95
N ASP A 86 6.86 -0.59 -17.11
CA ASP A 86 8.17 -1.11 -17.54
C ASP A 86 9.37 -0.52 -16.76
N LYS A 87 9.17 0.57 -16.05
CA LYS A 87 10.19 1.15 -15.17
C LYS A 87 10.29 0.44 -13.82
N LEU A 88 9.21 -0.22 -13.41
CA LEU A 88 9.13 -0.93 -12.12
C LEU A 88 9.49 -2.40 -12.27
N VAL A 89 9.01 -3.04 -13.32
CA VAL A 89 9.22 -4.48 -13.61
C VAL A 89 9.50 -4.71 -15.08
N ASP A 90 10.12 -5.85 -15.39
CA ASP A 90 10.19 -6.37 -16.74
C ASP A 90 8.85 -7.03 -17.09
N MET A 91 8.08 -6.40 -17.96
CA MET A 91 6.73 -6.86 -18.32
C MET A 91 6.74 -8.10 -19.22
N ASN A 92 7.90 -8.54 -19.70
CA ASN A 92 8.05 -9.77 -20.47
C ASN A 92 8.29 -11.00 -19.59
N LYS A 93 8.47 -10.81 -18.29
CA LYS A 93 8.74 -11.86 -17.29
C LYS A 93 7.62 -11.91 -16.27
N ALA A 94 7.49 -13.06 -15.62
CA ALA A 94 6.56 -13.22 -14.51
C ALA A 94 6.91 -12.27 -13.36
N VAL A 95 5.88 -11.71 -12.74
CA VAL A 95 5.97 -10.86 -11.55
C VAL A 95 5.53 -11.69 -10.35
N THR A 96 6.29 -11.61 -9.28
CA THR A 96 5.95 -12.25 -8.01
C THR A 96 5.62 -11.17 -6.97
N VAL A 97 4.55 -11.35 -6.23
CA VAL A 97 4.17 -10.47 -5.11
C VAL A 97 4.19 -11.26 -3.82
N ILE A 98 4.94 -10.76 -2.85
CA ILE A 98 5.06 -11.33 -1.51
C ILE A 98 4.57 -10.28 -0.51
N VAL A 99 3.59 -10.65 0.31
CA VAL A 99 3.08 -9.79 1.39
C VAL A 99 3.34 -10.47 2.72
N ASN A 100 4.07 -9.79 3.60
CA ASN A 100 4.41 -10.30 4.94
C ASN A 100 5.00 -11.71 4.92
N GLY A 101 5.89 -11.95 3.94
CA GLY A 101 6.56 -13.24 3.77
C GLY A 101 5.77 -14.32 3.04
N LYS A 102 4.52 -14.04 2.64
CA LYS A 102 3.67 -14.99 1.92
C LYS A 102 3.52 -14.58 0.46
N GLN A 103 3.77 -15.51 -0.46
CA GLN A 103 3.52 -15.28 -1.88
C GLN A 103 2.01 -15.23 -2.15
N VAL A 104 1.53 -14.11 -2.69
CA VAL A 104 0.11 -13.87 -2.98
C VAL A 104 -0.18 -13.77 -4.48
N PHE A 105 0.85 -13.62 -5.29
CA PHE A 105 0.72 -13.58 -6.75
C PHE A 105 2.02 -14.04 -7.41
N ASN A 106 1.88 -14.77 -8.53
CA ASN A 106 2.98 -15.07 -9.45
C ASN A 106 2.41 -15.25 -10.85
N GLY A 107 2.80 -14.43 -11.78
CA GLY A 107 2.32 -14.52 -13.15
C GLY A 107 2.75 -13.34 -14.01
N LYS A 108 2.46 -13.41 -15.28
CA LYS A 108 2.69 -12.32 -16.23
C LYS A 108 1.59 -11.27 -16.10
N VAL A 109 1.97 -10.01 -16.27
CA VAL A 109 1.05 -8.87 -16.31
C VAL A 109 0.99 -8.33 -17.72
N ASN A 110 -0.19 -7.88 -18.15
CA ASN A 110 -0.43 -7.38 -19.49
C ASN A 110 -0.91 -5.94 -19.43
N ALA A 111 -0.40 -5.11 -20.33
CA ALA A 111 -0.90 -3.76 -20.51
C ALA A 111 -2.36 -3.79 -20.96
N ASN A 112 -3.18 -2.92 -20.39
CA ASN A 112 -4.58 -2.77 -20.78
C ASN A 112 -5.05 -1.33 -20.57
N LEU A 113 -6.02 -0.92 -21.38
CA LEU A 113 -6.53 0.44 -21.37
C LEU A 113 -7.26 0.79 -20.06
N ARG A 114 -7.94 -0.17 -19.47
CA ARG A 114 -8.67 0.04 -18.21
C ARG A 114 -7.75 0.45 -17.07
N ASP A 115 -6.61 -0.23 -16.91
CA ASP A 115 -5.65 0.11 -15.88
C ASP A 115 -5.03 1.49 -16.13
N MET A 116 -4.79 1.87 -17.39
CA MET A 116 -4.34 3.21 -17.74
C MET A 116 -5.35 4.29 -17.31
N ILE A 117 -6.61 4.08 -17.57
CA ILE A 117 -7.69 5.00 -17.20
C ILE A 117 -7.87 5.04 -15.68
N ASP A 118 -7.94 3.89 -15.03
CA ASP A 118 -8.15 3.79 -13.58
C ASP A 118 -7.01 4.45 -12.81
N SER A 119 -5.76 4.25 -13.21
CA SER A 119 -4.62 4.88 -12.56
C SER A 119 -4.59 6.39 -12.76
N CYS A 120 -4.95 6.87 -13.94
CA CYS A 120 -5.07 8.31 -14.22
C CYS A 120 -6.13 8.96 -13.32
N MET A 121 -7.26 8.30 -13.12
CA MET A 121 -8.35 8.80 -12.26
C MET A 121 -7.99 8.74 -10.78
N GLU A 122 -7.32 7.67 -10.32
CA GLU A 122 -6.93 7.53 -8.91
C GLU A 122 -5.91 8.56 -8.49
N PHE A 123 -4.89 8.78 -9.30
CA PHE A 123 -3.76 9.64 -8.91
C PHE A 123 -3.89 11.07 -9.41
N TYR A 124 -4.82 11.37 -10.32
CA TYR A 124 -5.01 12.69 -10.95
C TYR A 124 -3.71 13.31 -11.49
N ASP A 125 -2.78 12.46 -11.93
CA ASP A 125 -1.46 12.86 -12.39
C ASP A 125 -1.17 12.20 -13.73
N PRO A 126 -1.00 12.98 -14.82
CA PRO A 126 -0.72 12.41 -16.15
C PRO A 126 0.63 11.68 -16.21
N TYR A 127 1.54 11.91 -15.25
CA TYR A 127 2.81 11.17 -15.13
C TYR A 127 2.67 9.86 -14.36
N ARG A 128 1.50 9.60 -13.76
CA ARG A 128 1.18 8.37 -13.02
C ARG A 128 0.14 7.53 -13.74
N VAL A 129 0.30 7.37 -15.05
CA VAL A 129 -0.51 6.48 -15.85
C VAL A 129 0.20 5.13 -15.93
N TYR A 130 -0.44 4.09 -15.44
CA TYR A 130 0.10 2.74 -15.40
C TYR A 130 -0.66 1.81 -16.34
N PRO A 131 0.05 1.04 -17.19
CA PRO A 131 -0.59 0.18 -18.19
C PRO A 131 -1.15 -1.11 -17.61
N CYS A 132 -0.72 -1.53 -16.41
CA CYS A 132 -1.19 -2.77 -15.79
C CYS A 132 -1.23 -2.68 -14.26
N SER A 133 -1.88 -3.65 -13.66
CA SER A 133 -1.96 -3.77 -12.21
C SER A 133 -2.08 -5.22 -11.76
N VAL A 134 -1.77 -5.46 -10.50
CA VAL A 134 -2.02 -6.71 -9.78
C VAL A 134 -2.81 -6.39 -8.53
N THR A 135 -3.88 -7.14 -8.29
CA THR A 135 -4.68 -7.03 -7.07
C THR A 135 -4.37 -8.20 -6.17
N VAL A 136 -4.04 -7.93 -4.92
CA VAL A 136 -3.69 -8.94 -3.92
C VAL A 136 -4.51 -8.79 -2.66
N GLU A 137 -4.80 -9.91 -2.02
CA GLU A 137 -5.44 -9.99 -0.69
C GLU A 137 -4.43 -10.57 0.30
N TYR A 138 -4.48 -10.07 1.53
CA TYR A 138 -3.55 -10.49 2.58
C TYR A 138 -4.19 -10.48 3.95
#